data_526c5fb1d02a8df0f2649715d88840e0
#
_entry.id   526c5fb1d02a8df0f2649715d88840e0
#
_cell.length_a   1.000
_cell.length_b   1.000
_cell.length_c   1.000
_cell.angle_alpha   90.00
_cell.angle_beta   90.00
_cell.angle_gamma   90.00
#
_symmetry.space_group_name_H-M   'P 1'
#
loop_
_entity.id
_entity.type
_entity.pdbx_description
1 polymer ?
#
loop_
_entity_poly.entity_id
_entity_poly.type
_entity_poly.pdbx_seq_one_letter_code
_entity_poly.pdbx_strand_id
1 'polypeptide(L)'
;EANIIFVDKEQLAFTEIRNYMDLYQYVLKKVTGHNHNYLFVDEIQEIEEFQLCLRSLLNENKCDIYCTGSNAKMLSSELATQLAGRYIEFPIHSLSYGEFLTFNQRQDSTESLKLYLTFGGMPYIHNLTMDKNVIFEYLRNVYSTILLKDVVARESIRNVSFLENLVAYLIDNTGSLFSAQNISKYLKSQHVNIPTQTILNYLKALCNSFFIYKIQRAEIRGMKIFEIGEKYYFEDLGLHNSIQHFDFRKDINKLMENVVCIDLLRYGYEVYVGKSGNKEIDFIASKDDHKIYIQVAYMLPDDATVRREFGNLLEIADNYPKYVVTMDEMQSGGNYKGIKQISLRNFLLAEDKERL
;
A
#
# COMPACT_ATOMS: atom_id res chain seq x y z
N GLU A 1 -31.78 5.24 -20.88
CA GLU A 1 -30.36 5.70 -20.91
C GLU A 1 -29.95 6.17 -19.51
N ALA A 2 -28.70 5.93 -19.09
CA ALA A 2 -28.15 6.40 -17.83
C ALA A 2 -27.83 7.89 -17.90
N ASN A 3 -28.15 8.64 -16.86
CA ASN A 3 -27.73 10.03 -16.71
C ASN A 3 -26.46 10.09 -15.86
N ILE A 4 -25.35 10.52 -16.42
CA ILE A 4 -24.05 10.60 -15.77
C ILE A 4 -23.76 12.04 -15.40
N ILE A 5 -23.57 12.29 -14.10
CA ILE A 5 -23.16 13.58 -13.53
C ILE A 5 -21.72 13.42 -13.07
N PHE A 6 -20.80 14.18 -13.66
CA PHE A 6 -19.38 14.13 -13.35
C PHE A 6 -18.90 15.46 -12.77
N VAL A 7 -18.12 15.40 -11.70
CA VAL A 7 -17.46 16.52 -11.03
C VAL A 7 -16.01 16.12 -10.80
N ASP A 8 -15.07 16.88 -11.35
CA ASP A 8 -13.63 16.67 -11.17
C ASP A 8 -13.02 17.94 -10.56
N LYS A 9 -12.60 17.85 -9.32
CA LYS A 9 -12.08 18.99 -8.56
C LYS A 9 -10.71 19.49 -9.01
N GLU A 10 -10.02 18.75 -9.87
CA GLU A 10 -8.80 19.22 -10.51
C GLU A 10 -9.07 20.12 -11.74
N GLN A 11 -10.30 20.12 -12.26
CA GLN A 11 -10.68 20.95 -13.41
C GLN A 11 -11.23 22.31 -12.99
N LEU A 12 -10.79 23.38 -13.67
CA LEU A 12 -11.26 24.75 -13.43
C LEU A 12 -12.78 24.90 -13.57
N ALA A 13 -13.43 24.09 -14.39
CA ALA A 13 -14.88 24.12 -14.59
C ALA A 13 -15.68 23.85 -13.29
N PHE A 14 -15.07 23.23 -12.29
CA PHE A 14 -15.72 22.88 -11.02
C PHE A 14 -15.19 23.66 -9.81
N THR A 15 -14.41 24.73 -10.01
CA THR A 15 -13.84 25.54 -8.94
C THR A 15 -14.91 26.21 -8.07
N GLU A 16 -16.08 26.48 -8.62
CA GLU A 16 -17.23 27.07 -7.92
C GLU A 16 -17.88 26.12 -6.90
N ILE A 17 -17.65 24.80 -7.02
CA ILE A 17 -18.18 23.79 -6.08
C ILE A 17 -17.21 23.70 -4.90
N ARG A 18 -17.37 24.52 -3.86
CA ARG A 18 -16.45 24.62 -2.72
C ARG A 18 -16.90 23.85 -1.50
N ASN A 19 -18.21 23.71 -1.31
CA ASN A 19 -18.80 23.10 -0.13
C ASN A 19 -19.97 22.17 -0.49
N TYR A 20 -20.50 21.47 0.51
CA TYR A 20 -21.58 20.49 0.34
C TYR A 20 -22.84 21.09 -0.32
N MET A 21 -23.16 22.37 -0.08
CA MET A 21 -24.35 23.00 -0.65
C MET A 21 -24.18 23.29 -2.13
N ASP A 22 -22.98 23.73 -2.55
CA ASP A 22 -22.67 23.98 -3.96
C ASP A 22 -22.77 22.65 -4.74
N LEU A 23 -22.20 21.57 -4.21
CA LEU A 23 -22.30 20.24 -4.81
C LEU A 23 -23.75 19.77 -4.89
N TYR A 24 -24.50 19.89 -3.82
CA TYR A 24 -25.91 19.49 -3.78
C TYR A 24 -26.74 20.21 -4.83
N GLN A 25 -26.63 21.55 -4.91
CA GLN A 25 -27.33 22.38 -5.90
C GLN A 25 -26.93 22.04 -7.34
N TYR A 26 -25.64 21.75 -7.55
CA TYR A 26 -25.14 21.33 -8.86
C TYR A 26 -25.77 20.00 -9.30
N VAL A 27 -25.81 19.03 -8.41
CA VAL A 27 -26.38 17.71 -8.67
C VAL A 27 -27.89 17.82 -8.93
N LEU A 28 -28.64 18.53 -8.10
CA LEU A 28 -30.09 18.70 -8.27
C LEU A 28 -30.49 19.30 -9.61
N LYS A 29 -29.67 20.21 -10.16
CA LYS A 29 -29.91 20.81 -11.50
C LYS A 29 -29.73 19.80 -12.64
N LYS A 30 -28.98 18.70 -12.41
CA LYS A 30 -28.65 17.71 -13.43
C LYS A 30 -29.37 16.38 -13.28
N VAL A 31 -29.93 16.09 -12.12
CA VAL A 31 -30.74 14.89 -11.89
C VAL A 31 -31.97 14.92 -12.77
N THR A 32 -32.26 13.80 -13.42
CA THR A 32 -33.46 13.61 -14.25
C THR A 32 -34.43 12.66 -13.57
N GLY A 33 -35.73 12.91 -13.71
CA GLY A 33 -36.78 12.08 -13.09
C GLY A 33 -37.05 10.73 -13.79
N HIS A 34 -36.46 10.51 -14.95
CA HIS A 34 -36.82 9.35 -15.80
C HIS A 34 -35.69 8.35 -16.02
N ASN A 35 -34.47 8.68 -15.62
CA ASN A 35 -33.29 7.84 -15.82
C ASN A 35 -32.61 7.48 -14.52
N HIS A 36 -31.87 6.37 -14.50
CA HIS A 36 -30.88 6.11 -13.44
C HIS A 36 -29.82 7.20 -13.47
N ASN A 37 -29.66 7.90 -12.36
CA ASN A 37 -28.64 8.93 -12.21
C ASN A 37 -27.42 8.35 -11.51
N TYR A 38 -26.24 8.63 -12.05
CA TYR A 38 -24.95 8.31 -11.48
C TYR A 38 -24.16 9.58 -11.22
N LEU A 39 -23.69 9.76 -9.99
CA LEU A 39 -22.82 10.87 -9.61
C LEU A 39 -21.39 10.34 -9.42
N PHE A 40 -20.45 10.86 -10.20
CA PHE A 40 -19.03 10.64 -10.02
C PHE A 40 -18.37 11.92 -9.53
N VAL A 41 -17.66 11.86 -8.41
CA VAL A 41 -16.91 13.01 -7.87
C VAL A 41 -15.47 12.60 -7.65
N ASP A 42 -14.58 13.21 -8.41
CA ASP A 42 -13.13 13.02 -8.27
C ASP A 42 -12.54 14.04 -7.31
N GLU A 43 -11.61 13.61 -6.45
CA GLU A 43 -10.99 14.39 -5.38
C GLU A 43 -12.04 15.05 -4.45
N ILE A 44 -13.02 14.26 -3.98
CA ILE A 44 -14.17 14.79 -3.21
C ILE A 44 -13.75 15.51 -1.92
N GLN A 45 -12.59 15.19 -1.34
CA GLN A 45 -12.08 15.87 -0.14
C GLN A 45 -11.74 17.35 -0.36
N GLU A 46 -11.68 17.83 -1.59
CA GLU A 46 -11.53 19.24 -1.93
C GLU A 46 -12.85 20.03 -1.76
N ILE A 47 -13.96 19.37 -1.39
CA ILE A 47 -15.26 19.96 -1.13
C ILE A 47 -15.53 19.95 0.37
N GLU A 48 -15.68 21.12 0.97
CA GLU A 48 -15.93 21.25 2.42
C GLU A 48 -17.25 20.57 2.81
N GLU A 49 -17.21 19.78 3.89
CA GLU A 49 -18.36 19.06 4.47
C GLU A 49 -19.14 18.21 3.45
N PHE A 50 -18.47 17.68 2.40
CA PHE A 50 -19.10 16.90 1.33
C PHE A 50 -20.01 15.76 1.85
N GLN A 51 -19.74 15.21 3.04
CA GLN A 51 -20.49 14.14 3.67
C GLN A 51 -21.97 14.51 3.87
N LEU A 52 -22.26 15.80 4.12
CA LEU A 52 -23.65 16.28 4.28
C LEU A 52 -24.42 16.19 2.97
N CYS A 53 -23.76 16.52 1.85
CA CYS A 53 -24.35 16.39 0.51
C CYS A 53 -24.60 14.90 0.19
N LEU A 54 -23.61 14.03 0.38
CA LEU A 54 -23.75 12.60 0.10
C LEU A 54 -24.90 11.98 0.90
N ARG A 55 -24.97 12.29 2.21
CA ARG A 55 -26.06 11.81 3.08
C ARG A 55 -27.43 12.26 2.58
N SER A 56 -27.59 13.51 2.14
CA SER A 56 -28.85 14.03 1.60
C SER A 56 -29.25 13.31 0.32
N LEU A 57 -28.34 13.20 -0.63
CA LEU A 57 -28.59 12.52 -1.92
C LEU A 57 -28.94 11.04 -1.73
N LEU A 58 -28.26 10.34 -0.80
CA LEU A 58 -28.57 8.95 -0.44
C LEU A 58 -29.95 8.80 0.22
N ASN A 59 -30.31 9.72 1.14
CA ASN A 59 -31.62 9.70 1.79
C ASN A 59 -32.78 9.97 0.81
N GLU A 60 -32.53 10.80 -0.18
CA GLU A 60 -33.51 11.15 -1.21
C GLU A 60 -33.54 10.13 -2.37
N ASN A 61 -32.62 9.18 -2.37
CA ASN A 61 -32.46 8.17 -3.43
C ASN A 61 -32.38 8.79 -4.84
N LYS A 62 -31.59 9.87 -4.96
CA LYS A 62 -31.49 10.66 -6.20
C LYS A 62 -30.55 10.06 -7.23
N CYS A 63 -29.47 9.43 -6.79
CA CYS A 63 -28.44 8.88 -7.65
C CYS A 63 -27.59 7.85 -6.91
N ASP A 64 -26.95 6.95 -7.66
CA ASP A 64 -25.85 6.14 -7.21
C ASP A 64 -24.58 7.00 -7.21
N ILE A 65 -23.79 6.94 -6.14
CA ILE A 65 -22.68 7.86 -5.92
C ILE A 65 -21.36 7.10 -5.91
N TYR A 66 -20.40 7.59 -6.69
CA TYR A 66 -19.03 7.12 -6.77
C TYR A 66 -18.09 8.29 -6.49
N CYS A 67 -17.25 8.16 -5.48
CA CYS A 67 -16.30 9.20 -5.12
C CYS A 67 -14.89 8.65 -5.05
N THR A 68 -13.92 9.43 -5.52
CA THR A 68 -12.51 9.14 -5.32
C THR A 68 -11.89 10.11 -4.34
N GLY A 69 -10.75 9.73 -3.79
CA GLY A 69 -9.91 10.60 -2.98
C GLY A 69 -8.59 9.94 -2.63
N SER A 70 -7.57 10.76 -2.57
CA SER A 70 -6.17 10.36 -2.37
C SER A 70 -5.75 10.28 -0.89
N ASN A 71 -6.70 10.23 0.06
CA ASN A 71 -6.37 10.23 1.49
C ASN A 71 -7.26 9.30 2.31
N ALA A 72 -6.63 8.47 3.16
CA ALA A 72 -7.30 7.56 4.10
C ALA A 72 -8.21 8.28 5.14
N LYS A 73 -8.06 9.58 5.35
CA LYS A 73 -8.99 10.36 6.18
C LYS A 73 -10.41 10.41 5.61
N MET A 74 -10.57 10.21 4.30
CA MET A 74 -11.91 10.03 3.71
C MET A 74 -12.64 8.81 4.27
N LEU A 75 -11.87 7.84 4.78
CA LEU A 75 -12.34 6.59 5.36
C LEU A 75 -12.45 6.68 6.89
N SER A 76 -12.28 7.89 7.43
CA SER A 76 -12.29 8.13 8.87
C SER A 76 -13.62 7.71 9.51
N SER A 77 -13.56 7.47 10.82
CA SER A 77 -14.74 7.21 11.67
C SER A 77 -15.86 8.25 11.51
N GLU A 78 -15.52 9.47 11.10
CA GLU A 78 -16.49 10.54 10.81
C GLU A 78 -17.34 10.23 9.58
N LEU A 79 -16.71 9.82 8.46
CA LEU A 79 -17.45 9.41 7.25
C LEU A 79 -18.30 8.18 7.53
N ALA A 80 -17.73 7.17 8.19
CA ALA A 80 -18.46 5.97 8.58
C ALA A 80 -19.68 6.30 9.46
N THR A 81 -19.52 7.22 10.41
CA THR A 81 -20.61 7.68 11.29
C THR A 81 -21.67 8.47 10.52
N GLN A 82 -21.24 9.41 9.66
CA GLN A 82 -22.17 10.29 8.95
C GLN A 82 -22.96 9.57 7.85
N LEU A 83 -22.34 8.62 7.14
CA LEU A 83 -23.00 7.81 6.12
C LEU A 83 -23.65 6.56 6.68
N ALA A 84 -23.52 6.29 8.00
CA ALA A 84 -24.11 5.15 8.69
C ALA A 84 -23.83 3.78 8.01
N GLY A 85 -22.60 3.60 7.52
CA GLY A 85 -22.18 2.36 6.85
C GLY A 85 -22.75 2.12 5.45
N ARG A 86 -23.40 3.11 4.85
CA ARG A 86 -24.00 3.00 3.50
C ARG A 86 -23.02 3.30 2.38
N TYR A 87 -21.84 2.71 2.44
CA TYR A 87 -20.83 2.79 1.37
C TYR A 87 -20.00 1.52 1.33
N ILE A 88 -19.38 1.28 0.20
CA ILE A 88 -18.38 0.23 -0.01
C ILE A 88 -17.09 0.93 -0.42
N GLU A 89 -15.99 0.50 0.17
CA GLU A 89 -14.66 1.00 -0.10
C GLU A 89 -13.94 0.08 -1.07
N PHE A 90 -13.29 0.68 -2.06
CA PHE A 90 -12.44 0.00 -3.02
C PHE A 90 -11.03 0.61 -2.94
N PRO A 91 -10.09 0.00 -2.22
CA PRO A 91 -8.70 0.45 -2.21
C PRO A 91 -8.09 0.21 -3.59
N ILE A 92 -7.52 1.27 -4.18
CA ILE A 92 -6.84 1.22 -5.48
C ILE A 92 -5.34 1.31 -5.23
N HIS A 93 -4.65 0.24 -5.56
CA HIS A 93 -3.19 0.13 -5.48
C HIS A 93 -2.52 0.50 -6.81
N SER A 94 -1.21 0.76 -6.79
CA SER A 94 -0.39 0.78 -8.00
C SER A 94 -0.52 -0.55 -8.75
N LEU A 95 -0.17 -0.64 -10.03
CA LEU A 95 -0.34 -1.87 -10.82
C LEU A 95 0.33 -3.07 -10.16
N SER A 96 -0.36 -4.20 -10.09
CA SER A 96 0.22 -5.51 -9.78
C SER A 96 1.22 -5.94 -10.86
N TYR A 97 2.01 -6.98 -10.60
CA TYR A 97 2.91 -7.50 -11.62
C TYR A 97 2.18 -7.96 -12.90
N GLY A 98 1.03 -8.61 -12.76
CA GLY A 98 0.20 -9.02 -13.91
C GLY A 98 -0.35 -7.83 -14.70
N GLU A 99 -0.84 -6.80 -14.02
CA GLU A 99 -1.28 -5.55 -14.65
C GLU A 99 -0.11 -4.80 -15.29
N PHE A 100 1.06 -4.74 -14.65
CA PHE A 100 2.27 -4.16 -15.22
C PHE A 100 2.66 -4.83 -16.54
N LEU A 101 2.57 -6.16 -16.63
CA LEU A 101 2.82 -6.89 -17.87
C LEU A 101 1.84 -6.46 -18.96
N THR A 102 0.57 -6.36 -18.64
CA THR A 102 -0.50 -5.97 -19.58
C THR A 102 -0.31 -4.54 -20.06
N PHE A 103 -0.13 -3.58 -19.15
CA PHE A 103 0.06 -2.16 -19.48
C PHE A 103 1.30 -1.90 -20.33
N ASN A 104 2.40 -2.61 -20.04
CA ASN A 104 3.65 -2.46 -20.78
C ASN A 104 3.74 -3.43 -21.99
N GLN A 105 2.70 -4.17 -22.32
CA GLN A 105 2.65 -5.15 -23.40
C GLN A 105 3.84 -6.15 -23.34
N ARG A 106 4.16 -6.62 -22.14
CA ARG A 106 5.27 -7.54 -21.87
C ARG A 106 4.77 -8.94 -21.57
N GLN A 107 5.59 -9.91 -21.90
CA GLN A 107 5.41 -11.28 -21.43
C GLN A 107 6.06 -11.49 -20.07
N ASP A 108 5.55 -12.44 -19.31
CA ASP A 108 6.14 -12.86 -18.04
C ASP A 108 7.56 -13.43 -18.27
N SER A 109 8.52 -12.86 -17.57
CA SER A 109 9.93 -13.26 -17.63
C SER A 109 10.69 -12.71 -16.42
N THR A 110 11.86 -13.28 -16.15
CA THR A 110 12.79 -12.76 -15.12
C THR A 110 13.18 -11.30 -15.37
N GLU A 111 13.32 -10.91 -16.65
CA GLU A 111 13.59 -9.53 -17.03
C GLU A 111 12.42 -8.61 -16.71
N SER A 112 11.20 -9.00 -17.06
CA SER A 112 9.98 -8.24 -16.77
C SER A 112 9.77 -8.09 -15.26
N LEU A 113 10.00 -9.14 -14.47
CA LEU A 113 9.97 -9.05 -13.01
C LEU A 113 11.01 -8.06 -12.48
N LYS A 114 12.24 -8.10 -12.99
CA LYS A 114 13.30 -7.16 -12.59
C LYS A 114 12.91 -5.71 -12.90
N LEU A 115 12.29 -5.44 -14.05
CA LEU A 115 11.79 -4.11 -14.40
C LEU A 115 10.70 -3.67 -13.42
N TYR A 116 9.74 -4.53 -13.11
CA TYR A 116 8.69 -4.26 -12.13
C TYR A 116 9.26 -3.96 -10.74
N LEU A 117 10.18 -4.78 -10.25
CA LEU A 117 10.85 -4.56 -8.96
C LEU A 117 11.71 -3.28 -8.97
N THR A 118 12.15 -2.82 -10.13
CA THR A 118 12.96 -1.59 -10.26
C THR A 118 12.10 -0.34 -10.37
N PHE A 119 11.07 -0.37 -11.22
CA PHE A 119 10.29 0.81 -11.61
C PHE A 119 8.91 0.89 -10.96
N GLY A 120 8.47 -0.19 -10.30
CA GLY A 120 7.16 -0.22 -9.65
C GLY A 120 6.00 -0.38 -10.62
N GLY A 121 4.82 -0.05 -10.13
CA GLY A 121 3.53 -0.20 -10.81
C GLY A 121 2.80 1.12 -11.09
N MET A 122 3.49 2.28 -11.09
CA MET A 122 2.81 3.54 -11.44
C MET A 122 2.33 3.50 -12.89
N PRO A 123 0.99 3.65 -13.15
CA PRO A 123 0.42 3.38 -14.48
C PRO A 123 1.03 4.20 -15.61
N TYR A 124 1.36 5.46 -15.38
CA TYR A 124 1.86 6.36 -16.40
C TYR A 124 3.24 5.95 -16.99
N ILE A 125 3.98 5.08 -16.28
CA ILE A 125 5.31 4.61 -16.73
C ILE A 125 5.25 3.97 -18.13
N HIS A 126 4.14 3.30 -18.49
CA HIS A 126 4.00 2.69 -19.81
C HIS A 126 4.05 3.70 -20.98
N ASN A 127 3.82 4.98 -20.73
CA ASN A 127 3.93 6.05 -21.72
C ASN A 127 5.35 6.63 -21.84
N LEU A 128 6.27 6.20 -20.98
CA LEU A 128 7.64 6.68 -20.96
C LEU A 128 8.57 5.72 -21.69
N THR A 129 9.70 6.27 -22.20
CA THR A 129 10.80 5.39 -22.63
C THR A 129 11.34 4.62 -21.44
N MET A 130 11.66 3.32 -21.63
CA MET A 130 12.23 2.45 -20.59
C MET A 130 13.69 2.82 -20.27
N ASP A 131 13.96 4.12 -20.05
CA ASP A 131 15.21 4.66 -19.55
C ASP A 131 15.12 4.94 -18.06
N LYS A 132 16.09 4.45 -17.30
CA LYS A 132 16.09 4.57 -15.83
C LYS A 132 16.06 6.03 -15.37
N ASN A 133 16.76 6.92 -16.05
CA ASN A 133 16.84 8.32 -15.64
C ASN A 133 15.50 9.02 -15.85
N VAL A 134 14.86 8.78 -17.01
CA VAL A 134 13.56 9.36 -17.35
C VAL A 134 12.50 8.88 -16.37
N ILE A 135 12.43 7.57 -16.10
CA ILE A 135 11.42 6.99 -15.20
C ILE A 135 11.66 7.47 -13.76
N PHE A 136 12.90 7.48 -13.27
CA PHE A 136 13.19 7.93 -11.91
C PHE A 136 12.99 9.44 -11.74
N GLU A 137 13.21 10.25 -12.77
CA GLU A 137 12.86 11.67 -12.73
C GLU A 137 11.34 11.88 -12.61
N TYR A 138 10.57 11.17 -13.42
CA TYR A 138 9.10 11.17 -13.30
C TYR A 138 8.65 10.74 -11.89
N LEU A 139 9.16 9.63 -11.38
CA LEU A 139 8.78 9.10 -10.06
C LEU A 139 9.17 10.06 -8.92
N ARG A 140 10.32 10.74 -9.00
CA ARG A 140 10.67 11.80 -8.04
C ARG A 140 9.71 12.97 -8.07
N ASN A 141 9.21 13.35 -9.24
CA ASN A 141 8.20 14.40 -9.36
C ASN A 141 6.86 13.94 -8.75
N VAL A 142 6.44 12.70 -8.97
CA VAL A 142 5.27 12.10 -8.32
C VAL A 142 5.45 12.09 -6.79
N TYR A 143 6.60 11.60 -6.29
CA TYR A 143 6.93 11.61 -4.86
C TYR A 143 6.85 13.03 -4.28
N SER A 144 7.46 14.02 -4.93
CA SER A 144 7.43 15.40 -4.47
C SER A 144 6.00 15.96 -4.40
N THR A 145 5.14 15.58 -5.34
CA THR A 145 3.72 15.97 -5.35
C THR A 145 2.97 15.34 -4.17
N ILE A 146 3.11 14.04 -3.96
CA ILE A 146 2.51 13.32 -2.82
C ILE A 146 3.00 13.94 -1.50
N LEU A 147 4.32 14.12 -1.36
CA LEU A 147 4.89 14.64 -0.13
C LEU A 147 4.39 16.04 0.19
N LEU A 148 4.38 16.95 -0.78
CA LEU A 148 4.02 18.35 -0.57
C LEU A 148 2.50 18.56 -0.49
N LYS A 149 1.72 17.98 -1.41
CA LYS A 149 0.26 18.17 -1.47
C LYS A 149 -0.45 17.33 -0.40
N ASP A 150 -0.18 16.02 -0.38
CA ASP A 150 -0.98 15.08 0.41
C ASP A 150 -0.49 14.92 1.85
N VAL A 151 0.81 15.06 2.10
CA VAL A 151 1.38 14.92 3.43
C VAL A 151 1.56 16.28 4.10
N VAL A 152 2.35 17.18 3.49
CA VAL A 152 2.72 18.46 4.13
C VAL A 152 1.53 19.41 4.25
N ALA A 153 0.81 19.66 3.15
CA ALA A 153 -0.27 20.64 3.16
C ALA A 153 -1.47 20.14 3.98
N ARG A 154 -1.90 18.90 3.79
CA ARG A 154 -3.10 18.35 4.47
C ARG A 154 -2.87 18.05 5.95
N GLU A 155 -1.67 17.60 6.32
CA GLU A 155 -1.35 17.25 7.72
C GLU A 155 -0.66 18.38 8.47
N SER A 156 -0.54 19.57 7.85
CA SER A 156 0.10 20.77 8.44
C SER A 156 1.52 20.50 8.97
N ILE A 157 2.30 19.72 8.22
CA ILE A 157 3.67 19.36 8.56
C ILE A 157 4.56 20.62 8.49
N ARG A 158 5.23 20.94 9.59
CA ARG A 158 6.06 22.16 9.68
C ARG A 158 7.53 21.95 9.27
N ASN A 159 8.05 20.74 9.49
CA ASN A 159 9.44 20.43 9.21
C ASN A 159 9.57 19.44 8.06
N VAL A 160 9.56 19.97 6.82
CA VAL A 160 9.63 19.19 5.59
C VAL A 160 10.96 18.43 5.49
N SER A 161 12.09 19.09 5.83
CA SER A 161 13.40 18.45 5.79
C SER A 161 13.49 17.24 6.73
N PHE A 162 12.88 17.31 7.90
CA PHE A 162 12.79 16.16 8.78
C PHE A 162 11.91 15.03 8.19
N LEU A 163 10.80 15.39 7.53
CA LEU A 163 9.95 14.41 6.85
C LEU A 163 10.70 13.68 5.74
N GLU A 164 11.48 14.39 4.91
CA GLU A 164 12.33 13.79 3.88
C GLU A 164 13.38 12.84 4.48
N ASN A 165 14.04 13.25 5.57
CA ASN A 165 14.98 12.39 6.30
C ASN A 165 14.29 11.15 6.91
N LEU A 166 13.06 11.28 7.38
CA LEU A 166 12.27 10.16 7.90
C LEU A 166 11.92 9.18 6.77
N VAL A 167 11.53 9.67 5.59
CA VAL A 167 11.30 8.83 4.41
C VAL A 167 12.59 8.11 4.00
N ALA A 168 13.71 8.81 3.96
CA ALA A 168 15.00 8.20 3.66
C ALA A 168 15.35 7.08 4.66
N TYR A 169 15.12 7.32 5.96
CA TYR A 169 15.31 6.31 6.99
C TYR A 169 14.38 5.09 6.81
N LEU A 170 13.12 5.31 6.42
CA LEU A 170 12.17 4.24 6.13
C LEU A 170 12.60 3.37 4.95
N ILE A 171 13.14 3.97 3.88
CA ILE A 171 13.68 3.26 2.72
C ILE A 171 14.83 2.34 3.15
N ASP A 172 15.79 2.86 3.91
CA ASP A 172 16.91 2.07 4.41
C ASP A 172 16.49 0.92 5.32
N ASN A 173 15.36 1.07 6.02
CA ASN A 173 14.84 0.12 7.00
C ASN A 173 13.55 -0.59 6.55
N THR A 174 13.24 -0.60 5.25
CA THR A 174 12.11 -1.36 4.69
C THR A 174 12.20 -2.82 5.11
N GLY A 175 11.09 -3.37 5.63
CA GLY A 175 11.05 -4.74 6.15
C GLY A 175 11.73 -4.96 7.51
N SER A 176 12.31 -3.94 8.12
CA SER A 176 12.94 -4.05 9.44
C SER A 176 11.99 -3.62 10.55
N LEU A 177 12.04 -4.32 11.69
CA LEU A 177 11.30 -3.91 12.90
C LEU A 177 11.91 -2.64 13.49
N PHE A 178 11.11 -1.63 13.72
CA PHE A 178 11.54 -0.44 14.44
C PHE A 178 10.40 0.23 15.22
N SER A 179 10.75 1.22 16.01
CA SER A 179 9.77 2.02 16.75
C SER A 179 10.13 3.51 16.69
N ALA A 180 9.14 4.37 16.79
CA ALA A 180 9.31 5.82 16.83
C ALA A 180 10.26 6.25 17.97
N GLN A 181 10.28 5.51 19.08
CA GLN A 181 11.20 5.75 20.18
C GLN A 181 12.67 5.49 19.78
N ASN A 182 12.93 4.43 19.02
CA ASN A 182 14.28 4.13 18.51
C ASN A 182 14.75 5.20 17.53
N ILE A 183 13.87 5.66 16.64
CA ILE A 183 14.14 6.78 15.73
C ILE A 183 14.47 8.06 16.54
N SER A 184 13.66 8.41 17.54
CA SER A 184 13.90 9.59 18.38
C SER A 184 15.24 9.51 19.09
N LYS A 185 15.60 8.35 19.65
CA LYS A 185 16.92 8.15 20.30
C LYS A 185 18.07 8.29 19.31
N TYR A 186 17.93 7.70 18.12
CA TYR A 186 18.93 7.83 17.05
C TYR A 186 19.13 9.30 16.64
N LEU A 187 18.05 10.02 16.35
CA LEU A 187 18.11 11.44 15.99
C LEU A 187 18.74 12.28 17.09
N LYS A 188 18.42 12.00 18.35
CA LYS A 188 19.02 12.68 19.50
C LYS A 188 20.53 12.47 19.57
N SER A 189 21.04 11.28 19.21
CA SER A 189 22.49 11.03 19.11
C SER A 189 23.16 11.84 17.98
N GLN A 190 22.39 12.28 17.00
CA GLN A 190 22.83 13.16 15.91
C GLN A 190 22.58 14.66 16.21
N HIS A 191 22.33 15.01 17.49
CA HIS A 191 21.98 16.36 17.92
C HIS A 191 20.68 16.93 17.34
N VAL A 192 19.80 16.06 16.80
CA VAL A 192 18.46 16.42 16.29
C VAL A 192 17.43 16.02 17.34
N ASN A 193 16.83 17.00 18.00
CA ASN A 193 15.85 16.74 19.06
C ASN A 193 14.42 16.76 18.50
N ILE A 194 13.94 15.62 18.08
CA ILE A 194 12.56 15.42 17.60
C ILE A 194 11.80 14.56 18.60
N PRO A 195 10.69 15.05 19.16
CA PRO A 195 9.84 14.27 20.05
C PRO A 195 9.26 13.03 19.36
N THR A 196 9.16 11.93 20.10
CA THR A 196 8.56 10.67 19.59
C THR A 196 7.16 10.89 19.02
N GLN A 197 6.34 11.75 19.64
CA GLN A 197 5.00 12.08 19.14
C GLN A 197 5.01 12.72 17.75
N THR A 198 6.00 13.58 17.47
CA THR A 198 6.15 14.18 16.14
C THR A 198 6.47 13.12 15.09
N ILE A 199 7.35 12.15 15.42
CA ILE A 199 7.67 11.03 14.53
C ILE A 199 6.41 10.20 14.25
N LEU A 200 5.64 9.86 15.28
CA LEU A 200 4.37 9.12 15.14
C LEU A 200 3.36 9.86 14.26
N ASN A 201 3.24 11.18 14.42
CA ASN A 201 2.36 12.00 13.60
C ASN A 201 2.79 12.00 12.13
N TYR A 202 4.10 12.06 11.85
CA TYR A 202 4.64 12.05 10.49
C TYR A 202 4.48 10.67 9.83
N LEU A 203 4.71 9.58 10.58
CA LEU A 203 4.41 8.22 10.11
C LEU A 203 2.93 8.04 9.79
N LYS A 204 2.05 8.56 10.66
CA LYS A 204 0.61 8.54 10.41
C LYS A 204 0.23 9.33 9.16
N ALA A 205 0.85 10.50 8.93
CA ALA A 205 0.62 11.31 7.76
C ALA A 205 1.02 10.58 6.46
N LEU A 206 2.17 9.90 6.46
CA LEU A 206 2.63 9.07 5.36
C LEU A 206 1.71 7.85 5.11
N CYS A 207 1.17 7.24 6.16
CA CYS A 207 0.17 6.18 6.02
C CYS A 207 -1.16 6.71 5.49
N ASN A 208 -1.60 7.88 5.95
CA ASN A 208 -2.85 8.50 5.50
C ASN A 208 -2.83 8.88 4.01
N SER A 209 -1.66 9.16 3.45
CA SER A 209 -1.48 9.43 2.01
C SER A 209 -1.29 8.16 1.17
N PHE A 210 -1.45 6.98 1.74
CA PHE A 210 -1.18 5.69 1.11
C PHE A 210 0.24 5.54 0.55
N PHE A 211 1.18 6.37 1.00
CA PHE A 211 2.56 6.29 0.57
C PHE A 211 3.29 5.09 1.18
N ILE A 212 2.96 4.78 2.46
CA ILE A 212 3.45 3.60 3.17
C ILE A 212 2.31 2.89 3.90
N TYR A 213 2.51 1.60 4.13
CA TYR A 213 1.66 0.76 4.97
C TYR A 213 2.38 0.34 6.23
N LYS A 214 1.70 0.49 7.36
CA LYS A 214 2.15 0.02 8.66
C LYS A 214 1.66 -1.41 8.90
N ILE A 215 2.57 -2.35 9.06
CA ILE A 215 2.27 -3.76 9.37
C ILE A 215 2.61 -4.03 10.82
N GLN A 216 1.59 -4.37 11.59
CA GLN A 216 1.73 -4.65 13.01
C GLN A 216 2.30 -6.05 13.23
N ARG A 217 2.90 -6.24 14.40
CA ARG A 217 3.43 -7.54 14.81
C ARG A 217 2.38 -8.30 15.61
N ALA A 218 2.21 -9.58 15.32
CA ALA A 218 1.28 -10.44 16.04
C ALA A 218 1.95 -11.73 16.52
N GLU A 219 1.55 -12.23 17.68
CA GLU A 219 1.93 -13.54 18.15
C GLU A 219 1.20 -14.61 17.32
N ILE A 220 1.91 -15.63 16.82
CA ILE A 220 1.33 -16.68 15.99
C ILE A 220 0.26 -17.46 16.78
N ARG A 221 0.53 -17.74 18.05
CA ARG A 221 -0.45 -18.37 18.94
C ARG A 221 -1.40 -17.32 19.53
N GLY A 222 -2.67 -17.39 19.12
CA GLY A 222 -3.73 -16.52 19.65
C GLY A 222 -3.82 -15.14 19.01
N MET A 223 -3.00 -14.84 17.99
CA MET A 223 -3.05 -13.57 17.22
C MET A 223 -3.06 -12.31 18.10
N LYS A 224 -2.32 -12.32 19.21
CA LYS A 224 -2.16 -11.15 20.05
C LYS A 224 -1.31 -10.10 19.33
N ILE A 225 -1.91 -8.97 19.00
CA ILE A 225 -1.24 -7.86 18.34
C ILE A 225 -0.35 -7.13 19.34
N PHE A 226 0.88 -6.80 18.93
CA PHE A 226 1.80 -6.00 19.72
C PHE A 226 1.70 -4.52 19.33
N GLU A 227 1.75 -3.65 20.32
CA GLU A 227 1.75 -2.19 20.12
C GLU A 227 3.12 -1.66 19.64
N ILE A 228 4.17 -2.46 19.72
CA ILE A 228 5.54 -2.05 19.43
C ILE A 228 6.19 -3.07 18.50
N GLY A 229 7.01 -2.58 17.58
CA GLY A 229 7.78 -3.41 16.65
C GLY A 229 7.03 -3.66 15.35
N GLU A 230 6.47 -2.60 14.80
CA GLU A 230 5.88 -2.59 13.46
C GLU A 230 6.94 -2.57 12.37
N LYS A 231 6.57 -3.00 11.16
CA LYS A 231 7.32 -2.79 9.92
C LYS A 231 6.57 -1.82 9.02
N TYR A 232 7.30 -1.15 8.13
CA TYR A 232 6.71 -0.26 7.12
C TYR A 232 7.11 -0.71 5.73
N TYR A 233 6.13 -0.70 4.82
CA TYR A 233 6.29 -1.05 3.42
C TYR A 233 5.73 0.05 2.54
N PHE A 234 6.36 0.28 1.40
CA PHE A 234 5.96 1.32 0.45
C PHE A 234 4.90 0.78 -0.50
N GLU A 235 3.90 1.61 -0.84
CA GLU A 235 2.87 1.26 -1.81
C GLU A 235 3.48 0.89 -3.17
N ASP A 236 4.49 1.64 -3.61
CA ASP A 236 5.10 1.45 -4.91
C ASP A 236 6.63 1.37 -4.82
N LEU A 237 7.20 0.32 -5.41
CA LEU A 237 8.65 0.10 -5.42
C LEU A 237 9.40 1.11 -6.27
N GLY A 238 8.80 1.64 -7.33
CA GLY A 238 9.42 2.67 -8.16
C GLY A 238 9.59 3.98 -7.39
N LEU A 239 8.57 4.39 -6.64
CA LEU A 239 8.67 5.54 -5.73
C LEU A 239 9.78 5.31 -4.70
N HIS A 240 9.76 4.15 -4.01
CA HIS A 240 10.82 3.76 -3.07
C HIS A 240 12.23 3.87 -3.68
N ASN A 241 12.43 3.29 -4.86
CA ASN A 241 13.74 3.19 -5.50
C ASN A 241 14.24 4.51 -6.11
N SER A 242 13.32 5.45 -6.43
CA SER A 242 13.66 6.71 -7.08
C SER A 242 14.18 7.79 -6.12
N ILE A 243 13.89 7.66 -4.80
CA ILE A 243 14.18 8.69 -3.80
C ILE A 243 15.63 8.67 -3.35
N GLN A 244 16.20 7.47 -3.20
CA GLN A 244 17.60 7.29 -2.76
C GLN A 244 18.43 6.53 -3.77
N HIS A 245 19.72 6.36 -3.45
CA HIS A 245 20.62 5.55 -4.26
C HIS A 245 20.20 4.08 -4.21
N PHE A 246 19.60 3.61 -5.31
CA PHE A 246 19.06 2.27 -5.45
C PHE A 246 20.12 1.32 -6.05
N ASP A 247 20.40 0.22 -5.33
CA ASP A 247 21.21 -0.90 -5.79
C ASP A 247 20.43 -2.21 -5.70
N PHE A 248 19.96 -2.70 -6.85
CA PHE A 248 19.15 -3.90 -6.93
C PHE A 248 19.76 -5.11 -6.19
N ARG A 249 21.08 -5.28 -6.25
CA ARG A 249 21.75 -6.45 -5.64
C ARG A 249 21.75 -6.38 -4.11
N LYS A 250 21.83 -5.18 -3.55
CA LYS A 250 21.84 -4.97 -2.10
C LYS A 250 20.44 -4.97 -1.52
N ASP A 251 19.48 -4.45 -2.27
CA ASP A 251 18.14 -4.18 -1.76
C ASP A 251 17.12 -5.27 -2.09
N ILE A 252 17.49 -6.27 -2.91
CA ILE A 252 16.56 -7.26 -3.44
C ILE A 252 15.70 -7.96 -2.37
N ASN A 253 16.25 -8.30 -1.21
CA ASN A 253 15.47 -8.92 -0.12
C ASN A 253 14.36 -7.98 0.37
N LYS A 254 14.67 -6.70 0.58
CA LYS A 254 13.70 -5.67 1.00
C LYS A 254 12.62 -5.48 -0.06
N LEU A 255 13.01 -5.44 -1.34
CA LEU A 255 12.06 -5.29 -2.45
C LEU A 255 11.11 -6.47 -2.56
N MET A 256 11.63 -7.69 -2.40
CA MET A 256 10.81 -8.91 -2.41
C MET A 256 9.81 -8.91 -1.26
N GLU A 257 10.26 -8.61 -0.05
CA GLU A 257 9.40 -8.55 1.12
C GLU A 257 8.34 -7.44 0.96
N ASN A 258 8.73 -6.26 0.45
CA ASN A 258 7.80 -5.17 0.18
C ASN A 258 6.73 -5.56 -0.86
N VAL A 259 7.13 -6.10 -2.00
CA VAL A 259 6.16 -6.43 -3.05
C VAL A 259 5.21 -7.55 -2.64
N VAL A 260 5.68 -8.54 -1.87
CA VAL A 260 4.84 -9.60 -1.30
C VAL A 260 3.82 -9.00 -0.34
N CYS A 261 4.22 -8.07 0.53
CA CYS A 261 3.33 -7.38 1.45
C CYS A 261 2.21 -6.64 0.72
N ILE A 262 2.57 -5.79 -0.25
CA ILE A 262 1.59 -4.99 -1.00
C ILE A 262 0.68 -5.88 -1.84
N ASP A 263 1.20 -6.94 -2.42
CA ASP A 263 0.39 -7.91 -3.17
C ASP A 263 -0.65 -8.61 -2.28
N LEU A 264 -0.30 -8.99 -1.05
CA LEU A 264 -1.25 -9.53 -0.08
C LEU A 264 -2.33 -8.52 0.30
N LEU A 265 -1.96 -7.26 0.59
CA LEU A 265 -2.92 -6.19 0.90
C LEU A 265 -3.87 -5.94 -0.26
N ARG A 266 -3.38 -5.93 -1.50
CA ARG A 266 -4.16 -5.78 -2.74
C ARG A 266 -5.26 -6.84 -2.85
N TYR A 267 -4.95 -8.08 -2.50
CA TYR A 267 -5.93 -9.18 -2.51
C TYR A 267 -6.84 -9.21 -1.27
N GLY A 268 -6.76 -8.18 -0.42
CA GLY A 268 -7.65 -8.01 0.73
C GLY A 268 -7.28 -8.87 1.93
N TYR A 269 -6.04 -9.32 2.04
CA TYR A 269 -5.56 -9.98 3.26
C TYR A 269 -5.27 -8.95 4.36
N GLU A 270 -5.63 -9.30 5.58
CA GLU A 270 -5.07 -8.68 6.77
C GLU A 270 -3.67 -9.25 7.01
N VAL A 271 -2.65 -8.38 7.01
CA VAL A 271 -1.24 -8.79 7.07
C VAL A 271 -0.62 -8.38 8.39
N TYR A 272 0.12 -9.31 8.99
CA TYR A 272 0.87 -9.10 10.23
C TYR A 272 2.29 -9.68 10.10
N VAL A 273 3.24 -9.11 10.84
CA VAL A 273 4.55 -9.74 11.06
C VAL A 273 4.41 -10.81 12.13
N GLY A 274 4.74 -12.05 11.82
CA GLY A 274 4.58 -13.17 12.74
C GLY A 274 5.70 -13.23 13.79
N LYS A 275 5.32 -13.49 15.06
CA LYS A 275 6.26 -13.75 16.15
C LYS A 275 5.97 -15.11 16.77
N SER A 276 7.02 -15.93 16.95
CA SER A 276 6.97 -17.18 17.72
C SER A 276 8.20 -17.25 18.65
N GLY A 277 8.01 -16.94 19.92
CA GLY A 277 9.13 -16.83 20.85
C GLY A 277 10.12 -15.74 20.40
N ASN A 278 11.37 -16.15 20.10
CA ASN A 278 12.42 -15.25 19.58
C ASN A 278 12.52 -15.24 18.04
N LYS A 279 11.66 -16.01 17.35
CA LYS A 279 11.68 -16.14 15.90
C LYS A 279 10.64 -15.23 15.26
N GLU A 280 10.95 -14.78 14.06
CA GLU A 280 10.09 -13.97 13.23
C GLU A 280 9.67 -14.73 11.97
N ILE A 281 8.47 -14.51 11.53
CA ILE A 281 7.96 -14.92 10.23
C ILE A 281 7.55 -13.64 9.51
N ASP A 282 7.98 -13.48 8.27
CA ASP A 282 7.79 -12.24 7.57
C ASP A 282 6.32 -11.85 7.51
N PHE A 283 5.43 -12.79 7.14
CA PHE A 283 4.00 -12.48 7.10
C PHE A 283 3.12 -13.61 7.62
N ILE A 284 2.12 -13.21 8.39
CA ILE A 284 0.86 -13.91 8.62
C ILE A 284 -0.18 -13.16 7.82
N ALA A 285 -0.80 -13.79 6.84
CA ALA A 285 -1.85 -13.17 6.06
C ALA A 285 -3.16 -13.91 6.27
N SER A 286 -4.22 -13.18 6.64
CA SER A 286 -5.55 -13.73 6.94
C SER A 286 -6.60 -13.06 6.06
N LYS A 287 -7.52 -13.86 5.51
CA LYS A 287 -8.67 -13.37 4.76
C LYS A 287 -9.84 -14.30 5.01
N ASP A 288 -10.97 -13.76 5.45
CA ASP A 288 -12.11 -14.53 5.90
C ASP A 288 -11.68 -15.59 6.96
N ASP A 289 -11.97 -16.87 6.75
CA ASP A 289 -11.59 -17.96 7.64
C ASP A 289 -10.23 -18.60 7.28
N HIS A 290 -9.54 -18.05 6.28
CA HIS A 290 -8.28 -18.59 5.76
C HIS A 290 -7.07 -17.83 6.30
N LYS A 291 -5.99 -18.57 6.49
CA LYS A 291 -4.71 -18.03 6.95
C LYS A 291 -3.57 -18.70 6.18
N ILE A 292 -2.56 -17.91 5.84
CA ILE A 292 -1.32 -18.42 5.25
C ILE A 292 -0.12 -17.80 5.98
N TYR A 293 0.99 -18.53 5.97
CA TYR A 293 2.27 -18.07 6.52
C TYR A 293 3.29 -17.97 5.41
N ILE A 294 4.01 -16.87 5.36
CA ILE A 294 4.96 -16.60 4.29
C ILE A 294 6.29 -16.16 4.87
N GLN A 295 7.35 -16.79 4.38
CA GLN A 295 8.73 -16.36 4.55
C GLN A 295 9.28 -15.95 3.18
N VAL A 296 10.04 -14.86 3.12
CA VAL A 296 10.61 -14.33 1.88
C VAL A 296 12.12 -14.41 1.92
N ALA A 297 12.72 -15.07 0.94
CA ALA A 297 14.16 -15.20 0.84
C ALA A 297 14.64 -15.04 -0.60
N TYR A 298 15.72 -14.31 -0.85
CA TYR A 298 16.23 -14.13 -2.22
C TYR A 298 16.58 -15.46 -2.87
N MET A 299 17.43 -16.23 -2.23
CA MET A 299 17.88 -17.56 -2.68
C MET A 299 18.14 -18.46 -1.47
N LEU A 300 18.17 -19.76 -1.71
CA LEU A 300 18.45 -20.79 -0.72
C LEU A 300 19.75 -21.54 -1.09
N PRO A 301 20.94 -20.88 -0.98
CA PRO A 301 22.19 -21.40 -1.53
C PRO A 301 22.74 -22.64 -0.82
N ASP A 302 22.33 -22.85 0.44
CA ASP A 302 22.85 -23.92 1.28
C ASP A 302 21.83 -24.43 2.30
N ASP A 303 22.11 -25.59 2.89
CA ASP A 303 21.26 -26.24 3.89
C ASP A 303 21.08 -25.41 5.18
N ALA A 304 22.01 -24.53 5.50
CA ALA A 304 21.90 -23.67 6.68
C ALA A 304 20.82 -22.60 6.46
N THR A 305 20.82 -21.99 5.26
CA THR A 305 19.79 -21.04 4.82
C THR A 305 18.43 -21.75 4.72
N VAL A 306 18.37 -22.93 4.10
CA VAL A 306 17.12 -23.72 4.05
C VAL A 306 16.59 -23.99 5.46
N ARG A 307 17.43 -24.47 6.38
CA ARG A 307 17.01 -24.71 7.77
C ARG A 307 16.54 -23.45 8.50
N ARG A 308 17.09 -22.29 8.20
CA ARG A 308 16.69 -21.02 8.78
C ARG A 308 15.31 -20.60 8.26
N GLU A 309 15.14 -20.52 6.95
CA GLU A 309 13.92 -19.99 6.32
C GLU A 309 12.72 -20.94 6.50
N PHE A 310 12.93 -22.24 6.33
CA PHE A 310 11.88 -23.23 6.57
C PHE A 310 11.68 -23.55 8.05
N GLY A 311 12.74 -23.47 8.85
CA GLY A 311 12.73 -23.87 10.26
C GLY A 311 11.75 -23.08 11.11
N ASN A 312 11.60 -21.78 10.86
CA ASN A 312 10.65 -20.94 11.58
C ASN A 312 9.20 -21.35 11.28
N LEU A 313 8.90 -21.69 10.02
CA LEU A 313 7.58 -22.15 9.58
C LEU A 313 7.25 -23.57 10.09
N LEU A 314 8.26 -24.46 10.22
CA LEU A 314 8.07 -25.82 10.74
C LEU A 314 7.63 -25.87 12.21
N GLU A 315 7.96 -24.84 13.00
CA GLU A 315 7.57 -24.76 14.41
C GLU A 315 6.12 -24.34 14.63
N ILE A 316 5.43 -23.90 13.57
CA ILE A 316 4.02 -23.57 13.62
C ILE A 316 3.20 -24.85 13.57
N ALA A 317 2.54 -25.17 14.69
CA ALA A 317 1.85 -26.44 14.91
C ALA A 317 0.42 -26.50 14.34
N ASP A 318 0.04 -25.60 13.44
CA ASP A 318 -1.25 -25.64 12.75
C ASP A 318 -1.12 -26.16 11.31
N ASN A 319 -2.27 -26.43 10.68
CA ASN A 319 -2.36 -26.99 9.34
C ASN A 319 -2.56 -25.95 8.23
N TYR A 320 -2.45 -24.66 8.53
CA TYR A 320 -2.58 -23.64 7.50
C TYR A 320 -1.39 -23.70 6.51
N PRO A 321 -1.62 -23.33 5.25
CA PRO A 321 -0.56 -23.31 4.24
C PRO A 321 0.65 -22.47 4.65
N LYS A 322 1.81 -22.96 4.32
CA LYS A 322 3.10 -22.32 4.63
C LYS A 322 3.94 -22.26 3.36
N TYR A 323 4.44 -21.06 3.06
CA TYR A 323 5.18 -20.80 1.84
C TYR A 323 6.52 -20.14 2.12
N VAL A 324 7.54 -20.56 1.36
CA VAL A 324 8.80 -19.83 1.23
C VAL A 324 8.85 -19.26 -0.19
N VAL A 325 8.80 -17.93 -0.30
CA VAL A 325 8.82 -17.22 -1.58
C VAL A 325 10.26 -16.84 -1.92
N THR A 326 10.74 -17.26 -3.11
CA THR A 326 12.15 -17.06 -3.52
C THR A 326 12.24 -16.53 -4.95
N MET A 327 13.42 -16.00 -5.33
CA MET A 327 13.73 -15.71 -6.75
C MET A 327 14.14 -16.96 -7.54
N ASP A 328 14.36 -18.08 -6.86
CA ASP A 328 14.80 -19.32 -7.50
C ASP A 328 13.63 -20.01 -8.22
N GLU A 329 13.67 -19.98 -9.54
CA GLU A 329 12.66 -20.61 -10.39
C GLU A 329 12.86 -22.11 -10.57
N MET A 330 14.12 -22.58 -10.44
CA MET A 330 14.45 -24.00 -10.65
C MET A 330 13.96 -24.90 -9.52
N GLN A 331 13.88 -24.36 -8.30
CA GLN A 331 13.38 -25.07 -7.12
C GLN A 331 11.91 -24.74 -6.80
N SER A 332 11.27 -23.92 -7.64
CA SER A 332 9.85 -23.58 -7.50
C SER A 332 8.97 -24.82 -7.62
N GLY A 333 8.02 -24.97 -6.71
CA GLY A 333 7.17 -26.18 -6.60
C GLY A 333 7.76 -27.27 -5.69
N GLY A 334 8.97 -27.08 -5.13
CA GLY A 334 9.54 -27.93 -4.13
C GLY A 334 8.70 -27.97 -2.84
N ASN A 335 8.74 -29.10 -2.14
CA ASN A 335 8.08 -29.29 -0.85
C ASN A 335 9.11 -29.72 0.19
N TYR A 336 9.28 -28.92 1.22
CA TYR A 336 10.15 -29.27 2.34
C TYR A 336 9.30 -29.51 3.60
N LYS A 337 9.05 -30.79 3.92
CA LYS A 337 8.28 -31.20 5.11
C LYS A 337 6.89 -30.54 5.22
N GLY A 338 6.18 -30.43 4.10
CA GLY A 338 4.84 -29.82 4.03
C GLY A 338 4.83 -28.32 3.74
N ILE A 339 5.99 -27.66 3.70
CA ILE A 339 6.11 -26.24 3.32
C ILE A 339 6.44 -26.17 1.83
N LYS A 340 5.68 -25.39 1.07
CA LYS A 340 5.91 -25.21 -0.37
C LYS A 340 6.90 -24.08 -0.63
N GLN A 341 7.85 -24.33 -1.56
CA GLN A 341 8.69 -23.28 -2.13
C GLN A 341 8.08 -22.76 -3.42
N ILE A 342 7.94 -21.45 -3.54
CA ILE A 342 7.28 -20.79 -4.69
C ILE A 342 8.19 -19.70 -5.21
N SER A 343 8.30 -19.57 -6.54
CA SER A 343 8.99 -18.41 -7.11
C SER A 343 8.17 -17.14 -6.91
N LEU A 344 8.85 -16.00 -6.73
CA LEU A 344 8.21 -14.70 -6.59
C LEU A 344 7.27 -14.40 -7.78
N ARG A 345 7.66 -14.76 -9.00
CA ARG A 345 6.81 -14.61 -10.20
C ARG A 345 5.49 -15.36 -10.07
N ASN A 346 5.56 -16.64 -9.72
CA ASN A 346 4.35 -17.46 -9.55
C ASN A 346 3.48 -16.94 -8.42
N PHE A 347 4.10 -16.46 -7.32
CA PHE A 347 3.39 -15.83 -6.22
C PHE A 347 2.61 -14.59 -6.68
N LEU A 348 3.27 -13.65 -7.38
CA LEU A 348 2.67 -12.39 -7.82
C LEU A 348 1.61 -12.56 -8.92
N LEU A 349 1.69 -13.62 -9.73
CA LEU A 349 0.72 -13.92 -10.79
C LEU A 349 -0.50 -14.72 -10.28
N ALA A 350 -0.41 -15.33 -9.12
CA ALA A 350 -1.52 -16.09 -8.56
C ALA A 350 -2.59 -15.14 -7.99
N GLU A 351 -3.82 -15.28 -8.46
CA GLU A 351 -4.97 -14.54 -7.91
C GLU A 351 -5.42 -15.12 -6.56
N ASP A 352 -5.34 -16.44 -6.42
CA ASP A 352 -5.68 -17.16 -5.20
C ASP A 352 -4.40 -17.66 -4.50
N LYS A 353 -3.99 -16.96 -3.44
CA LYS A 353 -2.77 -17.26 -2.69
C LYS A 353 -2.87 -18.54 -1.85
N GLU A 354 -4.06 -19.08 -1.66
CA GLU A 354 -4.27 -20.30 -0.87
C GLU A 354 -4.02 -21.58 -1.69
N ARG A 355 -4.14 -21.46 -3.01
CA ARG A 355 -3.96 -22.57 -3.95
C ARG A 355 -2.57 -22.64 -4.57
N LEU A 356 -1.65 -21.83 -4.06
CA LEU A 356 -0.25 -21.83 -4.48
C LEU A 356 0.47 -23.16 -4.24
#